data_1f66da0bb9457fa64b8565d04a41b20d
#
_entry.id   1f66da0bb9457fa64b8565d04a41b20d
#
_cell.length_a   1.000
_cell.length_b   1.000
_cell.length_c   1.000
_cell.angle_alpha   90.00
_cell.angle_beta   90.00
_cell.angle_gamma   90.00
#
_symmetry.space_group_name_H-M   'P 1'
#
loop_
_entity.id
_entity.type
_entity.pdbx_description
1 polymer ?
#
loop_
_entity_poly.entity_id
_entity_poly.type
_entity_poly.pdbx_seq_one_letter_code
_entity_poly.pdbx_strand_id
1 'polypeptide(L)'
;MFFAFAYIHTAAIEQCGGNWHESRLAQLEGKFAGLVHVSLPQTGCRALEDAVARLSAEGLSVTMTPTGEAAAPGGARSVCLSVIGPDRPGIVREVSRALAQRQINVVEMDSAVSSAPMSAEMIFSARIEAQIPDSADLAELQENLEEIANNMTLEIDLE
;
A
#
# COMPACT_ATOMS: atom_id res chain seq x y z
N MET A 1 22.44 -0.18 4.31
CA MET A 1 21.84 -0.89 3.17
C MET A 1 20.81 -0.04 2.41
N PHE A 2 19.90 0.70 3.10
CA PHE A 2 18.92 1.60 2.48
C PHE A 2 19.52 2.67 1.55
N PHE A 3 20.54 3.39 2.02
CA PHE A 3 21.18 4.45 1.23
C PHE A 3 21.90 3.94 -0.04
N ALA A 4 22.48 2.74 0.02
CA ALA A 4 23.11 2.13 -1.16
C ALA A 4 22.07 1.73 -2.21
N PHE A 5 20.92 1.21 -1.79
CA PHE A 5 19.80 0.88 -2.66
C PHE A 5 19.27 2.14 -3.38
N ALA A 6 18.91 3.19 -2.66
CA ALA A 6 18.40 4.42 -3.26
C ALA A 6 19.43 5.08 -4.19
N TYR A 7 20.70 5.10 -3.82
CA TYR A 7 21.74 5.72 -4.61
C TYR A 7 21.98 5.02 -5.96
N ILE A 8 22.04 3.68 -5.99
CA ILE A 8 22.26 2.90 -7.22
C ILE A 8 21.10 3.07 -8.20
N HIS A 9 19.87 3.12 -7.69
CA HIS A 9 18.67 3.26 -8.54
C HIS A 9 18.50 4.66 -9.10
N THR A 10 18.75 5.69 -8.28
CA THR A 10 18.70 7.08 -8.75
C THR A 10 19.73 7.31 -9.87
N ALA A 11 20.94 6.81 -9.70
CA ALA A 11 21.97 6.94 -10.73
C ALA A 11 21.61 6.24 -12.06
N ALA A 12 20.97 5.07 -11.99
CA ALA A 12 20.51 4.36 -13.19
C ALA A 12 19.38 5.13 -13.91
N ILE A 13 18.45 5.70 -13.17
CA ILE A 13 17.34 6.51 -13.72
C ILE A 13 17.89 7.77 -14.37
N GLU A 14 18.78 8.50 -13.70
CA GLU A 14 19.40 9.72 -14.21
C GLU A 14 20.19 9.48 -15.49
N GLN A 15 20.98 8.38 -15.54
CA GLN A 15 21.76 8.00 -16.73
C GLN A 15 20.87 7.72 -17.95
N CYS A 16 19.63 7.29 -17.72
CA CYS A 16 18.65 7.07 -18.78
C CYS A 16 17.84 8.35 -19.13
N GLY A 17 18.19 9.49 -18.53
CA GLY A 17 17.49 10.76 -18.73
C GLY A 17 16.14 10.82 -17.99
N GLY A 18 15.94 9.96 -17.01
CA GLY A 18 14.73 9.90 -16.20
C GLY A 18 14.78 10.81 -14.98
N ASN A 19 13.62 11.02 -14.39
CA ASN A 19 13.44 11.75 -13.15
C ASN A 19 12.62 10.95 -12.14
N TRP A 20 13.07 10.90 -10.91
CA TRP A 20 12.38 10.27 -9.78
C TRP A 20 11.38 11.26 -9.20
N HIS A 21 10.09 10.89 -9.14
CA HIS A 21 9.02 11.74 -8.64
C HIS A 21 8.56 11.35 -7.25
N GLU A 22 8.07 10.12 -7.12
CA GLU A 22 7.44 9.65 -5.90
C GLU A 22 7.88 8.23 -5.59
N SER A 23 7.95 7.91 -4.31
CA SER A 23 8.25 6.54 -3.88
C SER A 23 7.58 6.20 -2.56
N ARG A 24 7.22 4.93 -2.40
CA ARG A 24 6.80 4.31 -1.15
C ARG A 24 7.67 3.09 -0.93
N LEU A 25 8.47 3.13 0.10
CA LEU A 25 9.49 2.13 0.39
C LEU A 25 9.36 1.70 1.83
N ALA A 26 9.35 0.39 2.09
CA ALA A 26 9.23 -0.16 3.43
C ALA A 26 10.20 -1.31 3.67
N GLN A 27 10.58 -1.49 4.94
CA GLN A 27 11.33 -2.65 5.39
C GLN A 27 10.45 -3.48 6.33
N LEU A 28 10.33 -4.78 6.05
CA LEU A 28 9.60 -5.73 6.88
C LEU A 28 10.43 -7.00 7.04
N GLU A 29 10.65 -7.45 8.28
CA GLU A 29 11.42 -8.68 8.59
C GLU A 29 12.77 -8.77 7.85
N GLY A 30 13.49 -7.64 7.76
CA GLY A 30 14.78 -7.56 7.07
C GLY A 30 14.68 -7.57 5.54
N LYS A 31 13.50 -7.65 4.97
CA LYS A 31 13.23 -7.49 3.53
C LYS A 31 12.84 -6.06 3.23
N PHE A 32 13.20 -5.60 2.05
CA PHE A 32 12.92 -4.26 1.57
C PHE A 32 12.09 -4.33 0.29
N ALA A 33 11.00 -3.59 0.22
CA ALA A 33 10.12 -3.53 -0.93
C ALA A 33 9.52 -2.14 -1.11
N GLY A 34 9.03 -1.84 -2.30
CA GLY A 34 8.30 -0.62 -2.54
C GLY A 34 7.98 -0.32 -3.98
N LEU A 35 7.36 0.83 -4.17
CA LEU A 35 6.96 1.39 -5.45
C LEU A 35 7.73 2.67 -5.70
N VAL A 36 8.13 2.89 -6.94
CA VAL A 36 8.79 4.12 -7.38
C VAL A 36 8.14 4.59 -8.66
N HIS A 37 7.73 5.85 -8.68
CA HIS A 37 7.22 6.52 -9.87
C HIS A 37 8.34 7.36 -10.49
N VAL A 38 8.64 7.08 -11.74
CA VAL A 38 9.65 7.82 -12.52
C VAL A 38 9.06 8.30 -13.83
N SER A 39 9.48 9.46 -14.29
CA SER A 39 9.27 9.86 -15.68
C SER A 39 10.54 9.61 -16.48
N LEU A 40 10.37 9.22 -17.73
CA LEU A 40 11.45 8.80 -18.57
C LEU A 40 11.12 9.12 -20.04
N PRO A 41 12.03 9.69 -20.82
CA PRO A 41 11.84 9.80 -22.26
C PRO A 41 11.76 8.41 -22.90
N GLN A 42 10.92 8.25 -23.90
CA GLN A 42 10.71 6.96 -24.56
C GLN A 42 12.02 6.32 -25.06
N THR A 43 12.99 7.11 -25.44
CA THR A 43 14.32 6.67 -25.84
C THR A 43 15.15 6.07 -24.72
N GLY A 44 14.83 6.40 -23.46
CA GLY A 44 15.52 5.90 -22.26
C GLY A 44 14.93 4.59 -21.69
N CYS A 45 13.70 4.21 -22.12
CA CYS A 45 13.00 3.04 -21.54
C CYS A 45 13.83 1.75 -21.65
N ARG A 46 14.36 1.48 -22.82
CA ARG A 46 15.17 0.26 -23.05
C ARG A 46 16.47 0.25 -22.23
N ALA A 47 17.13 1.40 -22.13
CA ALA A 47 18.33 1.51 -21.32
C ALA A 47 18.06 1.28 -19.83
N LEU A 48 16.90 1.75 -19.33
CA LEU A 48 16.48 1.50 -17.96
C LEU A 48 16.10 0.03 -17.73
N GLU A 49 15.40 -0.62 -18.68
CA GLU A 49 15.13 -2.06 -18.62
C GLU A 49 16.43 -2.89 -18.52
N ASP A 50 17.42 -2.57 -19.33
CA ASP A 50 18.73 -3.22 -19.31
C ASP A 50 19.47 -2.97 -17.99
N ALA A 51 19.37 -1.76 -17.42
CA ALA A 51 19.96 -1.43 -16.13
C ALA A 51 19.29 -2.20 -14.98
N VAL A 52 17.95 -2.27 -14.98
CA VAL A 52 17.17 -3.03 -14.02
C VAL A 52 17.47 -4.53 -14.10
N ALA A 53 17.60 -5.08 -15.31
CA ALA A 53 17.98 -6.48 -15.51
C ALA A 53 19.34 -6.83 -14.89
N ARG A 54 20.32 -5.91 -14.96
CA ARG A 54 21.63 -6.08 -14.28
C ARG A 54 21.50 -6.08 -12.77
N LEU A 55 20.67 -5.20 -12.21
CA LEU A 55 20.42 -5.14 -10.77
C LEU A 55 19.72 -6.40 -10.25
N SER A 56 18.93 -7.05 -11.08
CA SER A 56 18.31 -8.34 -10.73
C SER A 56 19.33 -9.45 -10.49
N ALA A 57 20.46 -9.41 -11.17
CA ALA A 57 21.57 -10.35 -10.94
C ALA A 57 22.26 -10.13 -9.57
N GLU A 58 22.08 -8.95 -8.97
CA GLU A 58 22.62 -8.58 -7.65
C GLU A 58 21.61 -8.88 -6.50
N GLY A 59 20.50 -9.57 -6.81
CA GLY A 59 19.50 -10.00 -5.83
C GLY A 59 18.35 -9.03 -5.64
N LEU A 60 18.18 -8.05 -6.54
CA LEU A 60 17.06 -7.12 -6.54
C LEU A 60 16.03 -7.51 -7.61
N SER A 61 14.82 -7.84 -7.21
CA SER A 61 13.71 -8.07 -8.14
C SER A 61 12.99 -6.77 -8.42
N VAL A 62 12.97 -6.32 -9.67
CA VAL A 62 12.26 -5.11 -10.11
C VAL A 62 11.36 -5.44 -11.29
N THR A 63 10.10 -4.99 -11.20
CA THR A 63 9.15 -5.04 -12.31
C THR A 63 8.86 -3.62 -12.77
N MET A 64 9.00 -3.37 -14.05
CA MET A 64 8.65 -2.08 -14.67
C MET A 64 7.28 -2.20 -15.34
N THR A 65 6.40 -1.27 -15.03
CA THR A 65 5.09 -1.18 -15.65
C THR A 65 4.89 0.24 -16.19
N PRO A 66 4.69 0.43 -17.49
CA PRO A 66 4.33 1.73 -18.02
C PRO A 66 2.98 2.17 -17.42
N THR A 67 2.99 3.30 -16.76
CA THR A 67 1.76 3.97 -16.34
C THR A 67 1.39 4.94 -17.45
N GLY A 68 0.19 4.81 -18.05
CA GLY A 68 -0.36 5.84 -18.93
C GLY A 68 -0.57 7.16 -18.18
N GLU A 69 -1.12 8.16 -18.86
CA GLU A 69 -1.60 9.36 -18.16
C GLU A 69 -2.51 8.90 -17.02
N ALA A 70 -2.10 9.22 -15.79
CA ALA A 70 -2.90 8.88 -14.61
C ALA A 70 -4.27 9.51 -14.81
N ALA A 71 -5.31 8.68 -14.91
CA ALA A 71 -6.66 9.20 -14.89
C ALA A 71 -6.78 10.00 -13.59
N ALA A 72 -7.09 11.30 -13.73
CA ALA A 72 -7.35 12.14 -12.58
C ALA A 72 -8.41 11.41 -11.73
N PRO A 73 -8.22 11.25 -10.41
CA PRO A 73 -9.21 10.60 -9.57
C PRO A 73 -10.50 11.41 -9.69
N GLY A 74 -11.44 10.89 -10.47
CA GLY A 74 -12.76 11.50 -10.59
C GLY A 74 -13.45 11.35 -9.24
N GLY A 75 -13.75 12.46 -8.55
CA GLY A 75 -14.71 12.56 -7.47
C GLY A 75 -14.64 11.46 -6.39
N ALA A 76 -13.45 11.09 -5.92
CA ALA A 76 -13.31 10.14 -4.83
C ALA A 76 -12.92 10.87 -3.55
N ARG A 77 -13.59 10.56 -2.45
CA ARG A 77 -13.27 11.08 -1.13
C ARG A 77 -12.28 10.15 -0.44
N SER A 78 -11.17 10.71 0.06
CA SER A 78 -10.22 9.95 0.88
C SER A 78 -10.76 9.78 2.30
N VAL A 79 -10.63 8.59 2.84
CA VAL A 79 -10.99 8.23 4.21
C VAL A 79 -9.87 7.38 4.82
N CYS A 80 -9.83 7.38 6.14
CA CYS A 80 -8.95 6.52 6.91
C CYS A 80 -9.77 5.58 7.79
N LEU A 81 -9.49 4.27 7.73
CA LEU A 81 -10.03 3.29 8.67
C LEU A 81 -8.93 2.90 9.67
N SER A 82 -9.29 2.90 10.94
CA SER A 82 -8.51 2.31 12.02
C SER A 82 -9.19 1.02 12.48
N VAL A 83 -8.44 -0.06 12.59
CA VAL A 83 -8.95 -1.37 13.04
C VAL A 83 -8.07 -1.86 14.18
N ILE A 84 -8.63 -2.12 15.35
CA ILE A 84 -7.90 -2.59 16.53
C ILE A 84 -8.70 -3.69 17.23
N GLY A 85 -8.04 -4.74 17.68
CA GLY A 85 -8.65 -5.76 18.54
C GLY A 85 -7.80 -7.01 18.70
N PRO A 86 -8.28 -8.05 19.41
CA PRO A 86 -7.57 -9.30 19.58
C PRO A 86 -7.21 -9.94 18.23
N ASP A 87 -5.95 -10.34 18.07
CA ASP A 87 -5.50 -10.99 16.84
C ASP A 87 -6.25 -12.30 16.58
N ARG A 88 -6.88 -12.38 15.43
CA ARG A 88 -7.64 -13.56 14.98
C ARG A 88 -7.51 -13.76 13.47
N PRO A 89 -7.48 -15.02 13.02
CA PRO A 89 -7.54 -15.32 11.59
C PRO A 89 -8.79 -14.73 10.91
N GLY A 90 -8.59 -14.02 9.81
CA GLY A 90 -9.68 -13.55 8.96
C GLY A 90 -10.01 -12.06 9.08
N ILE A 91 -9.44 -11.30 10.03
CA ILE A 91 -9.69 -9.85 10.17
C ILE A 91 -9.48 -9.13 8.83
N VAL A 92 -8.30 -9.25 8.25
CA VAL A 92 -7.97 -8.58 6.97
C VAL A 92 -8.93 -9.00 5.86
N ARG A 93 -9.29 -10.29 5.81
CA ARG A 93 -10.23 -10.80 4.79
C ARG A 93 -11.62 -10.17 4.91
N GLU A 94 -12.17 -10.10 6.11
CA GLU A 94 -13.53 -9.57 6.32
C GLU A 94 -13.58 -8.06 6.03
N VAL A 95 -12.61 -7.31 6.53
CA VAL A 95 -12.50 -5.86 6.24
C VAL A 95 -12.30 -5.61 4.73
N SER A 96 -11.38 -6.33 4.10
CA SER A 96 -11.13 -6.18 2.66
C SER A 96 -12.36 -6.56 1.81
N ARG A 97 -13.13 -7.55 2.24
CA ARG A 97 -14.36 -7.95 1.56
C ARG A 97 -15.43 -6.85 1.64
N ALA A 98 -15.60 -6.22 2.81
CA ALA A 98 -16.54 -5.13 2.98
C ALA A 98 -16.21 -3.93 2.09
N LEU A 99 -14.92 -3.58 1.98
CA LEU A 99 -14.45 -2.51 1.11
C LEU A 99 -14.63 -2.87 -0.39
N ALA A 100 -14.25 -4.09 -0.79
CA ALA A 100 -14.34 -4.54 -2.17
C ALA A 100 -15.78 -4.61 -2.70
N GLN A 101 -16.73 -5.05 -1.88
CA GLN A 101 -18.16 -5.11 -2.24
C GLN A 101 -18.72 -3.74 -2.61
N ARG A 102 -18.14 -2.65 -2.10
CA ARG A 102 -18.54 -1.27 -2.36
C ARG A 102 -17.62 -0.54 -3.33
N GLN A 103 -16.75 -1.29 -4.01
CA GLN A 103 -15.79 -0.73 -4.96
C GLN A 103 -14.89 0.36 -4.35
N ILE A 104 -14.63 0.27 -3.06
CA ILE A 104 -13.73 1.18 -2.35
C ILE A 104 -12.30 0.77 -2.68
N ASN A 105 -11.53 1.73 -3.17
CA ASN A 105 -10.13 1.51 -3.55
C ASN A 105 -9.22 1.75 -2.35
N VAL A 106 -8.53 0.70 -1.90
CA VAL A 106 -7.49 0.82 -0.87
C VAL A 106 -6.22 1.39 -1.51
N VAL A 107 -5.72 2.48 -0.97
CA VAL A 107 -4.50 3.17 -1.42
C VAL A 107 -3.30 2.68 -0.66
N GLU A 108 -3.44 2.52 0.67
CA GLU A 108 -2.39 2.09 1.56
C GLU A 108 -2.98 1.30 2.74
N MET A 109 -2.25 0.32 3.22
CA MET A 109 -2.60 -0.43 4.43
C MET A 109 -1.32 -0.77 5.19
N ASP A 110 -1.24 -0.27 6.41
CA ASP A 110 -0.25 -0.68 7.39
C ASP A 110 -0.92 -1.53 8.47
N SER A 111 -0.33 -2.68 8.80
CA SER A 111 -0.86 -3.54 9.86
C SER A 111 0.25 -4.15 10.69
N ALA A 112 -0.03 -4.37 11.96
CA ALA A 112 0.89 -5.01 12.90
C ALA A 112 0.15 -5.87 13.91
N VAL A 113 0.84 -6.87 14.42
CA VAL A 113 0.41 -7.63 15.60
C VAL A 113 1.43 -7.37 16.70
N SER A 114 0.96 -6.95 17.87
CA SER A 114 1.78 -6.66 19.02
C SER A 114 1.18 -7.25 20.30
N SER A 115 2.03 -7.52 21.29
CA SER A 115 1.55 -7.97 22.60
C SER A 115 1.03 -6.80 23.42
N ALA A 116 -0.17 -6.93 23.98
CA ALA A 116 -0.72 -5.91 24.88
C ALA A 116 0.13 -5.83 26.16
N PRO A 117 0.46 -4.63 26.65
CA PRO A 117 1.43 -4.44 27.75
C PRO A 117 1.07 -5.14 29.06
N MET A 118 -0.19 -5.37 29.35
CA MET A 118 -0.65 -5.88 30.64
C MET A 118 -1.26 -7.29 30.61
N SER A 119 -1.80 -7.74 29.46
CA SER A 119 -2.48 -9.03 29.34
C SER A 119 -1.69 -10.08 28.58
N ALA A 120 -0.59 -9.71 27.93
CA ALA A 120 0.15 -10.54 26.98
C ALA A 120 -0.72 -11.08 25.80
N GLU A 121 -1.93 -10.56 25.65
CA GLU A 121 -2.79 -10.86 24.51
C GLU A 121 -2.22 -10.25 23.23
N MET A 122 -2.31 -10.99 22.13
CA MET A 122 -1.88 -10.47 20.84
C MET A 122 -2.97 -9.57 20.27
N ILE A 123 -2.60 -8.34 19.95
CA ILE A 123 -3.49 -7.32 19.42
C ILE A 123 -3.09 -7.04 17.96
N PHE A 124 -4.06 -7.21 17.09
CA PHE A 124 -3.99 -6.76 15.71
C PHE A 124 -4.33 -5.27 15.66
N SER A 125 -3.58 -4.51 14.91
CA SER A 125 -3.88 -3.12 14.56
C SER A 125 -3.64 -2.89 13.07
N ALA A 126 -4.52 -2.14 12.43
CA ALA A 126 -4.34 -1.72 11.04
C ALA A 126 -4.83 -0.29 10.83
N ARG A 127 -4.13 0.43 9.94
CA ARG A 127 -4.53 1.70 9.38
C ARG A 127 -4.66 1.54 7.87
N ILE A 128 -5.82 1.89 7.34
CA ILE A 128 -6.14 1.71 5.93
C ILE A 128 -6.54 3.07 5.35
N GLU A 129 -5.79 3.54 4.37
CA GLU A 129 -6.18 4.70 3.57
C GLU A 129 -6.93 4.23 2.32
N ALA A 130 -8.12 4.76 2.10
CA ALA A 130 -8.99 4.34 1.02
C ALA A 130 -9.64 5.53 0.30
N GLN A 131 -10.02 5.29 -0.94
CA GLN A 131 -10.77 6.23 -1.77
C GLN A 131 -12.18 5.69 -1.98
N ILE A 132 -13.15 6.47 -1.51
CA ILE A 132 -14.56 6.14 -1.62
C ILE A 132 -15.14 6.88 -2.83
N PRO A 133 -15.74 6.19 -3.81
CA PRO A 133 -16.44 6.86 -4.89
C PRO A 133 -17.66 7.64 -4.36
N ASP A 134 -17.97 8.77 -4.98
CA ASP A 134 -19.12 9.61 -4.57
C ASP A 134 -20.47 8.87 -4.60
N SER A 135 -20.53 7.77 -5.36
CA SER A 135 -21.71 6.92 -5.46
C SER A 135 -21.86 5.91 -4.31
N ALA A 136 -20.85 5.75 -3.45
CA ALA A 136 -20.89 4.78 -2.37
C ALA A 136 -21.74 5.28 -1.19
N ASP A 137 -22.59 4.42 -0.67
CA ASP A 137 -23.36 4.68 0.55
C ASP A 137 -22.48 4.45 1.79
N LEU A 138 -22.11 5.54 2.43
CA LEU A 138 -21.27 5.51 3.64
C LEU A 138 -22.01 4.95 4.85
N ALA A 139 -23.33 5.15 4.94
CA ALA A 139 -24.10 4.63 6.05
C ALA A 139 -24.13 3.10 6.01
N GLU A 140 -24.33 2.53 4.82
CA GLU A 140 -24.26 1.09 4.60
C GLU A 140 -22.86 0.52 4.85
N LEU A 141 -21.82 1.26 4.48
CA LEU A 141 -20.44 0.86 4.81
C LEU A 141 -20.22 0.81 6.32
N GLN A 142 -20.63 1.86 7.03
CA GLN A 142 -20.45 1.96 8.47
C GLN A 142 -21.20 0.84 9.20
N GLU A 143 -22.45 0.58 8.83
CA GLU A 143 -23.26 -0.53 9.40
C GLU A 143 -22.58 -1.89 9.21
N ASN A 144 -22.00 -2.13 8.05
CA ASN A 144 -21.26 -3.37 7.77
C ASN A 144 -19.94 -3.49 8.56
N LEU A 145 -19.22 -2.38 8.72
CA LEU A 145 -18.00 -2.35 9.54
C LEU A 145 -18.32 -2.56 11.02
N GLU A 146 -19.42 -2.01 11.51
CA GLU A 146 -19.92 -2.25 12.87
C GLU A 146 -20.32 -3.72 13.10
N GLU A 147 -20.95 -4.36 12.11
CA GLU A 147 -21.25 -5.80 12.18
C GLU A 147 -19.98 -6.65 12.26
N ILE A 148 -18.96 -6.34 11.46
CA ILE A 148 -17.67 -7.01 11.51
C ILE A 148 -16.98 -6.79 12.86
N ALA A 149 -16.99 -5.54 13.35
CA ALA A 149 -16.44 -5.17 14.64
C ALA A 149 -17.06 -5.98 15.79
N ASN A 150 -18.38 -6.08 15.81
CA ASN A 150 -19.11 -6.86 16.80
C ASN A 150 -18.81 -8.36 16.72
N ASN A 151 -18.80 -8.93 15.50
CA ASN A 151 -18.59 -10.36 15.28
C ASN A 151 -17.16 -10.79 15.61
N MET A 152 -16.19 -9.93 15.42
CA MET A 152 -14.77 -10.22 15.62
C MET A 152 -14.18 -9.58 16.88
N THR A 153 -14.97 -8.87 17.66
CA THR A 153 -14.54 -8.16 18.87
C THR A 153 -13.44 -7.13 18.51
N LEU A 154 -13.67 -6.37 17.45
CA LEU A 154 -12.80 -5.30 16.99
C LEU A 154 -13.40 -3.94 17.32
N GLU A 155 -12.55 -2.94 17.35
CA GLU A 155 -12.87 -1.53 17.26
C GLU A 155 -12.49 -1.07 15.85
N ILE A 156 -13.47 -0.54 15.11
CA ILE A 156 -13.27 -0.06 13.73
C ILE A 156 -13.81 1.36 13.66
N ASP A 157 -12.91 2.31 13.42
CA ASP A 157 -13.24 3.73 13.26
C ASP A 157 -13.05 4.16 11.81
N LEU A 158 -13.96 4.95 11.29
CA LEU A 158 -13.91 5.55 9.96
C LEU A 158 -13.81 7.07 10.12
N GLU A 159 -12.70 7.65 9.61
CA GLU A 159 -12.36 9.08 9.63
C GLU A 159 -12.30 9.69 8.22
#